data_e3e6cc578b53f2eb730ce970d01f47d0
#
_entry.id   e3e6cc578b53f2eb730ce970d01f47d0
#
_cell.length_a   1.000
_cell.length_b   1.000
_cell.length_c   1.000
_cell.angle_alpha   90.00
_cell.angle_beta   90.00
_cell.angle_gamma   90.00
#
_symmetry.space_group_name_H-M   'P 1'
#
loop_
_entity.id
_entity.type
_entity.pdbx_description
1 polymer ?
#
loop_
_entity_poly.entity_id
_entity_poly.type
_entity_poly.pdbx_seq_one_letter_code
_entity_poly.pdbx_strand_id
1 'polypeptide(L)'
;MDVLTTMKEIGTDAKAAAAELGFASAERKYAALIGAAENVWSSRADIIGANTKDMAFGRDKGLSDAMLDRLLLDEQRIRSITDGLRAVAEQADPVGQVLEDWQRPNGLHIQRVSTPLGVVGVIYESRPNVTADAGALCLKAGNAVILRGGSEGFHSSTAIHKAMVKGLVSAGLPAAAIQLVPTRDRAAVSEMLTMVEYID
;
A
#
# COMPACT_ATOMS: atom_id res chain seq x y z
N MET A 1 -1.64 -19.17 -13.79
CA MET A 1 -2.77 -18.25 -14.00
C MET A 1 -2.27 -17.20 -14.97
N ASP A 2 -3.07 -16.82 -15.94
CA ASP A 2 -2.73 -15.79 -16.92
C ASP A 2 -2.68 -14.40 -16.24
N VAL A 3 -1.79 -13.52 -16.70
CA VAL A 3 -1.61 -12.18 -16.13
C VAL A 3 -2.92 -11.40 -16.16
N LEU A 4 -3.65 -11.44 -17.27
CA LEU A 4 -4.92 -10.73 -17.43
C LEU A 4 -5.97 -11.17 -16.38
N THR A 5 -6.11 -12.47 -16.18
CA THR A 5 -7.02 -13.03 -15.16
C THR A 5 -6.62 -12.58 -13.76
N THR A 6 -5.32 -12.68 -13.43
CA THR A 6 -4.80 -12.24 -12.13
C THR A 6 -5.08 -10.75 -11.88
N MET A 7 -4.84 -9.89 -12.90
CA MET A 7 -5.06 -8.46 -12.75
C MET A 7 -6.54 -8.10 -12.60
N LYS A 8 -7.45 -8.82 -13.28
CA LYS A 8 -8.90 -8.65 -13.11
C LYS A 8 -9.36 -9.02 -11.69
N GLU A 9 -8.88 -10.15 -11.16
CA GLU A 9 -9.18 -10.57 -9.78
C GLU A 9 -8.71 -9.51 -8.79
N ILE A 10 -7.46 -9.04 -8.91
CA ILE A 10 -6.90 -7.96 -8.09
C ILE A 10 -7.75 -6.69 -8.17
N GLY A 11 -8.16 -6.28 -9.37
CA GLY A 11 -9.00 -5.11 -9.57
C GLY A 11 -10.38 -5.25 -8.92
N THR A 12 -11.04 -6.40 -9.11
CA THR A 12 -12.34 -6.69 -8.51
C THR A 12 -12.27 -6.67 -6.98
N ASP A 13 -11.28 -7.32 -6.41
CA ASP A 13 -11.08 -7.38 -4.96
C ASP A 13 -10.72 -6.00 -4.39
N ALA A 14 -9.90 -5.21 -5.11
CA ALA A 14 -9.58 -3.84 -4.70
C ALA A 14 -10.80 -2.93 -4.68
N LYS A 15 -11.69 -3.01 -5.69
CA LYS A 15 -12.95 -2.24 -5.74
C LYS A 15 -13.86 -2.59 -4.56
N ALA A 16 -14.03 -3.88 -4.28
CA ALA A 16 -14.82 -4.34 -3.12
C ALA A 16 -14.22 -3.83 -1.80
N ALA A 17 -12.89 -3.94 -1.64
CA ALA A 17 -12.19 -3.44 -0.46
C ALA A 17 -12.29 -1.92 -0.30
N ALA A 18 -12.19 -1.15 -1.40
CA ALA A 18 -12.33 0.30 -1.38
C ALA A 18 -13.73 0.74 -0.91
N ALA A 19 -14.77 0.04 -1.35
CA ALA A 19 -16.15 0.31 -0.93
C ALA A 19 -16.32 0.13 0.60
N GLU A 20 -15.70 -0.90 1.20
CA GLU A 20 -15.72 -1.09 2.66
C GLU A 20 -14.84 -0.08 3.38
N LEU A 21 -13.63 0.16 2.87
CA LEU A 21 -12.62 1.01 3.50
C LEU A 21 -13.06 2.48 3.55
N GLY A 22 -13.83 2.94 2.56
CA GLY A 22 -14.38 4.29 2.52
C GLY A 22 -15.28 4.65 3.71
N PHE A 23 -15.83 3.64 4.40
CA PHE A 23 -16.63 3.77 5.61
C PHE A 23 -15.89 3.32 6.88
N ALA A 24 -14.62 2.95 6.80
CA ALA A 24 -13.85 2.54 7.94
C ALA A 24 -13.58 3.73 8.87
N SER A 25 -13.77 3.53 10.19
CA SER A 25 -13.50 4.58 11.17
C SER A 25 -12.01 4.91 11.28
N ALA A 26 -11.69 6.12 11.75
CA ALA A 26 -10.32 6.55 12.00
C ALA A 26 -9.58 5.60 12.94
N GLU A 27 -10.28 5.09 13.97
CA GLU A 27 -9.73 4.15 14.97
C GLU A 27 -9.36 2.81 14.32
N ARG A 28 -10.20 2.29 13.41
CA ARG A 28 -9.89 1.03 12.69
C ARG A 28 -8.67 1.19 11.79
N LYS A 29 -8.58 2.30 11.05
CA LYS A 29 -7.42 2.61 10.21
C LYS A 29 -6.15 2.80 11.05
N TYR A 30 -6.26 3.48 12.18
CA TYR A 30 -5.17 3.62 13.14
C TYR A 30 -4.70 2.26 13.65
N ALA A 31 -5.61 1.43 14.16
CA ALA A 31 -5.29 0.09 14.68
C ALA A 31 -4.63 -0.80 13.61
N ALA A 32 -5.10 -0.73 12.36
CA ALA A 32 -4.52 -1.46 11.24
C ALA A 32 -3.07 -1.04 10.96
N LEU A 33 -2.77 0.26 10.98
CA LEU A 33 -1.42 0.79 10.75
C LEU A 33 -0.46 0.46 11.90
N ILE A 34 -0.92 0.54 13.15
CA ILE A 34 -0.12 0.11 14.31
C ILE A 34 0.14 -1.40 14.25
N GLY A 35 -0.89 -2.20 13.98
CA GLY A 35 -0.75 -3.65 13.79
C GLY A 35 0.18 -3.99 12.61
N ALA A 36 0.13 -3.23 11.53
CA ALA A 36 1.08 -3.38 10.41
C ALA A 36 2.52 -3.09 10.86
N ALA A 37 2.76 -2.01 11.61
CA ALA A 37 4.09 -1.69 12.14
C ALA A 37 4.64 -2.80 13.04
N GLU A 38 3.82 -3.33 13.94
CA GLU A 38 4.19 -4.44 14.82
C GLU A 38 4.51 -5.72 14.05
N ASN A 39 3.68 -6.06 13.04
CA ASN A 39 3.91 -7.25 12.22
C ASN A 39 5.14 -7.10 11.32
N VAL A 40 5.41 -5.92 10.74
CA VAL A 40 6.63 -5.66 9.98
C VAL A 40 7.86 -5.82 10.89
N TRP A 41 7.83 -5.27 12.09
CA TRP A 41 8.92 -5.42 13.04
C TRP A 41 9.15 -6.86 13.49
N SER A 42 8.10 -7.57 13.85
CA SER A 42 8.19 -8.98 14.27
C SER A 42 8.67 -9.90 13.15
N SER A 43 8.37 -9.58 11.89
CA SER A 43 8.78 -10.31 10.71
C SER A 43 10.14 -9.84 10.13
N ARG A 44 10.88 -8.97 10.82
CA ARG A 44 12.12 -8.36 10.27
C ARG A 44 13.16 -9.37 9.81
N ALA A 45 13.30 -10.49 10.49
CA ALA A 45 14.24 -11.54 10.09
C ALA A 45 13.86 -12.17 8.75
N ASP A 46 12.58 -12.43 8.53
CA ASP A 46 12.05 -12.96 7.27
C ASP A 46 12.21 -11.93 6.15
N ILE A 47 11.96 -10.64 6.44
CA ILE A 47 12.13 -9.53 5.48
C ILE A 47 13.60 -9.39 5.08
N ILE A 48 14.54 -9.45 6.01
CA ILE A 48 15.98 -9.42 5.71
C ILE A 48 16.39 -10.65 4.90
N GLY A 49 15.88 -11.84 5.24
CA GLY A 49 16.11 -13.06 4.47
C GLY A 49 15.57 -12.98 3.03
N ALA A 50 14.39 -12.35 2.85
CA ALA A 50 13.84 -12.05 1.53
C ALA A 50 14.70 -11.03 0.77
N ASN A 51 15.17 -9.99 1.46
CA ASN A 51 16.03 -8.96 0.89
C ASN A 51 17.39 -9.50 0.43
N THR A 52 17.96 -10.46 1.15
CA THR A 52 19.20 -11.14 0.72
C THR A 52 19.07 -11.76 -0.67
N LYS A 53 17.89 -12.34 -1.00
CA LYS A 53 17.60 -12.90 -2.33
C LYS A 53 17.50 -11.80 -3.39
N ASP A 54 16.87 -10.68 -3.06
CA ASP A 54 16.75 -9.54 -3.96
C ASP A 54 18.11 -8.87 -4.20
N MET A 55 18.96 -8.76 -3.17
CA MET A 55 20.32 -8.24 -3.27
C MET A 55 21.22 -9.11 -4.16
N ALA A 56 21.11 -10.45 -4.05
CA ALA A 56 21.81 -11.37 -4.94
C ALA A 56 21.35 -11.19 -6.40
N PHE A 57 20.05 -11.18 -6.63
CA PHE A 57 19.47 -10.96 -7.95
C PHE A 57 19.85 -9.61 -8.56
N GLY A 58 19.90 -8.54 -7.75
CA GLY A 58 20.32 -7.21 -8.19
C GLY A 58 21.79 -7.18 -8.62
N ARG A 59 22.69 -7.84 -7.86
CA ARG A 59 24.11 -7.96 -8.23
C ARG A 59 24.30 -8.75 -9.52
N ASP A 60 23.61 -9.88 -9.68
CA ASP A 60 23.66 -10.70 -10.90
C ASP A 60 23.16 -9.94 -12.12
N LYS A 61 22.23 -9.01 -11.94
CA LYS A 61 21.76 -8.09 -13.00
C LYS A 61 22.69 -6.90 -13.26
N GLY A 62 23.73 -6.71 -12.48
CA GLY A 62 24.66 -5.60 -12.64
C GLY A 62 24.10 -4.25 -12.19
N LEU A 63 23.23 -4.22 -11.19
CA LEU A 63 22.78 -2.95 -10.61
C LEU A 63 23.94 -2.15 -10.05
N SER A 64 23.90 -0.83 -10.22
CA SER A 64 24.89 0.08 -9.62
C SER A 64 24.82 0.05 -8.09
N ASP A 65 25.92 0.44 -7.42
CA ASP A 65 25.98 0.52 -5.97
C ASP A 65 24.88 1.40 -5.39
N ALA A 66 24.56 2.50 -6.05
CA ALA A 66 23.47 3.38 -5.63
C ALA A 66 22.08 2.71 -5.72
N MET A 67 21.87 1.82 -6.70
CA MET A 67 20.62 1.04 -6.81
C MET A 67 20.60 -0.08 -5.77
N LEU A 68 21.72 -0.74 -5.54
CA LEU A 68 21.85 -1.75 -4.50
C LEU A 68 21.63 -1.16 -3.10
N ASP A 69 22.15 0.05 -2.83
CA ASP A 69 21.89 0.74 -1.57
C ASP A 69 20.40 1.05 -1.36
N ARG A 70 19.69 1.48 -2.40
CA ARG A 70 18.23 1.72 -2.33
C ARG A 70 17.41 0.45 -2.14
N LEU A 71 17.91 -0.69 -2.59
CA LEU A 71 17.27 -2.00 -2.48
C LEU A 71 17.51 -2.63 -1.10
N LEU A 72 18.64 -2.34 -0.47
CA LEU A 72 19.08 -2.95 0.78
C LEU A 72 18.07 -2.66 1.92
N LEU A 73 17.73 -3.71 2.65
CA LEU A 73 17.01 -3.65 3.93
C LEU A 73 17.84 -4.32 5.02
N ASP A 74 18.20 -3.53 6.00
CA ASP A 74 18.77 -3.97 7.27
C ASP A 74 17.78 -3.69 8.41
N GLU A 75 18.15 -4.04 9.63
CA GLU A 75 17.29 -3.85 10.80
C GLU A 75 16.98 -2.36 11.04
N GLN A 76 17.91 -1.45 10.79
CA GLN A 76 17.72 -0.01 10.95
C GLN A 76 16.72 0.53 9.92
N ARG A 77 16.83 0.11 8.66
CA ARG A 77 15.89 0.51 7.60
C ARG A 77 14.48 -0.05 7.83
N ILE A 78 14.38 -1.29 8.35
CA ILE A 78 13.07 -1.84 8.74
C ILE A 78 12.50 -1.08 9.93
N ARG A 79 13.31 -0.65 10.90
CA ARG A 79 12.86 0.23 11.98
C ARG A 79 12.30 1.54 11.42
N SER A 80 13.00 2.16 10.48
CA SER A 80 12.52 3.38 9.82
C SER A 80 11.16 3.16 9.11
N ILE A 81 10.96 2.00 8.47
CA ILE A 81 9.66 1.62 7.89
C ILE A 81 8.57 1.57 8.99
N THR A 82 8.85 0.91 10.10
CA THR A 82 7.87 0.80 11.20
C THR A 82 7.56 2.13 11.86
N ASP A 83 8.56 3.00 11.98
CA ASP A 83 8.37 4.35 12.51
C ASP A 83 7.56 5.22 11.53
N GLY A 84 7.79 5.07 10.22
CA GLY A 84 6.97 5.68 9.18
C GLY A 84 5.50 5.24 9.24
N LEU A 85 5.22 3.94 9.42
CA LEU A 85 3.87 3.42 9.59
C LEU A 85 3.17 4.04 10.81
N ARG A 86 3.87 4.16 11.95
CA ARG A 86 3.34 4.82 13.15
C ARG A 86 3.09 6.30 12.91
N ALA A 87 4.03 6.99 12.27
CA ALA A 87 3.87 8.41 11.96
C ALA A 87 2.63 8.67 11.06
N VAL A 88 2.37 7.80 10.08
CA VAL A 88 1.14 7.87 9.26
C VAL A 88 -0.11 7.57 10.11
N ALA A 89 -0.03 6.61 11.04
CA ALA A 89 -1.15 6.30 11.94
C ALA A 89 -1.57 7.53 12.77
N GLU A 90 -0.59 8.28 13.29
CA GLU A 90 -0.82 9.47 14.14
C GLU A 90 -1.34 10.71 13.38
N GLN A 91 -1.29 10.73 12.06
CA GLN A 91 -1.85 11.84 11.29
C GLN A 91 -3.36 11.95 11.51
N ALA A 92 -3.89 13.17 11.41
CA ALA A 92 -5.34 13.38 11.39
C ALA A 92 -5.97 12.60 10.23
N ASP A 93 -7.16 12.03 10.46
CA ASP A 93 -7.89 11.35 9.39
C ASP A 93 -8.33 12.37 8.34
N PRO A 94 -7.93 12.22 7.06
CA PRO A 94 -8.34 13.15 6.02
C PRO A 94 -9.78 12.93 5.55
N VAL A 95 -10.38 11.76 5.83
CA VAL A 95 -11.72 11.42 5.36
C VAL A 95 -12.78 12.10 6.20
N GLY A 96 -13.76 12.70 5.58
CA GLY A 96 -14.87 13.36 6.26
C GLY A 96 -14.55 14.78 6.77
N GLN A 97 -13.37 15.34 6.49
CA GLN A 97 -13.06 16.71 6.87
C GLN A 97 -13.89 17.69 6.07
N VAL A 98 -14.55 18.62 6.78
CA VAL A 98 -15.26 19.73 6.15
C VAL A 98 -14.22 20.78 5.74
N LEU A 99 -14.06 20.96 4.43
CA LEU A 99 -13.11 21.89 3.84
C LEU A 99 -13.70 23.29 3.67
N GLU A 100 -15.00 23.35 3.39
CA GLU A 100 -15.78 24.57 3.24
C GLU A 100 -17.20 24.35 3.75
N ASP A 101 -17.80 25.39 4.31
CA ASP A 101 -19.16 25.36 4.88
C ASP A 101 -19.84 26.71 4.61
N TRP A 102 -21.04 26.71 4.00
CA TRP A 102 -21.80 27.92 3.73
C TRP A 102 -23.29 27.69 3.59
N GLN A 103 -24.07 28.74 3.87
CA GLN A 103 -25.52 28.79 3.64
C GLN A 103 -25.85 29.62 2.41
N ARG A 104 -26.87 29.19 1.67
CA ARG A 104 -27.46 29.95 0.57
C ARG A 104 -28.62 30.80 1.07
N PRO A 105 -29.00 31.91 0.36
CA PRO A 105 -30.12 32.76 0.77
C PRO A 105 -31.48 32.02 0.90
N ASN A 106 -31.63 30.89 0.22
CA ASN A 106 -32.83 30.04 0.28
C ASN A 106 -32.81 29.04 1.48
N GLY A 107 -31.82 29.15 2.38
CA GLY A 107 -31.69 28.27 3.56
C GLY A 107 -30.96 26.96 3.32
N LEU A 108 -30.52 26.66 2.09
CA LEU A 108 -29.76 25.44 1.80
C LEU A 108 -28.36 25.54 2.43
N HIS A 109 -28.01 24.55 3.25
CA HIS A 109 -26.69 24.39 3.85
C HIS A 109 -25.83 23.48 2.96
N ILE A 110 -24.66 23.93 2.57
CA ILE A 110 -23.73 23.22 1.69
C ILE A 110 -22.40 23.06 2.39
N GLN A 111 -21.86 21.84 2.34
CA GLN A 111 -20.51 21.52 2.82
C GLN A 111 -19.71 20.86 1.73
N ARG A 112 -18.44 21.25 1.62
CA ARG A 112 -17.45 20.53 0.83
C ARG A 112 -16.67 19.62 1.76
N VAL A 113 -16.83 18.31 1.58
CA VAL A 113 -16.24 17.29 2.45
C VAL A 113 -15.21 16.48 1.67
N SER A 114 -14.06 16.16 2.28
CA SER A 114 -13.07 15.28 1.67
C SER A 114 -13.52 13.82 1.71
N THR A 115 -13.37 13.13 0.59
CA THR A 115 -13.73 11.71 0.44
C THR A 115 -12.55 10.93 -0.15
N PRO A 116 -12.48 9.60 0.07
CA PRO A 116 -11.50 8.77 -0.62
C PRO A 116 -11.67 8.85 -2.15
N LEU A 117 -10.58 8.60 -2.88
CA LEU A 117 -10.61 8.47 -4.33
C LEU A 117 -11.27 7.15 -4.75
N GLY A 118 -10.94 6.07 -4.04
CA GLY A 118 -11.35 4.71 -4.35
C GLY A 118 -10.17 3.75 -4.39
N VAL A 119 -9.80 3.27 -5.56
CA VAL A 119 -8.63 2.40 -5.77
C VAL A 119 -7.50 3.19 -6.41
N VAL A 120 -6.34 3.18 -5.77
CA VAL A 120 -5.12 3.85 -6.28
C VAL A 120 -4.14 2.82 -6.83
N GLY A 121 -3.68 3.02 -8.05
CA GLY A 121 -2.58 2.25 -8.63
C GLY A 121 -1.23 2.90 -8.35
N VAL A 122 -0.26 2.16 -7.78
CA VAL A 122 1.08 2.68 -7.51
C VAL A 122 2.14 1.79 -8.16
N ILE A 123 2.83 2.35 -9.16
CA ILE A 123 3.98 1.71 -9.82
C ILE A 123 5.24 2.40 -9.31
N TYR A 124 6.18 1.64 -8.77
CA TYR A 124 7.39 2.18 -8.18
C TYR A 124 8.63 1.34 -8.53
N GLU A 125 9.79 1.97 -8.44
CA GLU A 125 11.09 1.32 -8.65
C GLU A 125 11.41 0.31 -7.51
N SER A 126 12.59 -0.31 -7.61
CA SER A 126 13.07 -1.31 -6.63
C SER A 126 13.47 -0.67 -5.30
N ARG A 127 12.47 -0.14 -4.59
CA ARG A 127 12.56 0.43 -3.24
C ARG A 127 11.54 -0.26 -2.34
N PRO A 128 11.90 -1.34 -1.65
CA PRO A 128 10.94 -2.17 -0.92
C PRO A 128 10.14 -1.42 0.15
N ASN A 129 10.72 -0.36 0.76
CA ASN A 129 10.03 0.50 1.73
C ASN A 129 8.76 1.15 1.17
N VAL A 130 8.72 1.46 -0.14
CA VAL A 130 7.56 2.09 -0.79
C VAL A 130 6.31 1.20 -0.68
N THR A 131 6.48 -0.12 -0.58
CA THR A 131 5.37 -1.05 -0.29
C THR A 131 4.62 -0.65 0.98
N ALA A 132 5.36 -0.32 2.04
CA ALA A 132 4.79 0.12 3.31
C ALA A 132 4.28 1.57 3.24
N ASP A 133 5.08 2.46 2.68
CA ASP A 133 4.79 3.90 2.64
C ASP A 133 3.50 4.17 1.83
N ALA A 134 3.44 3.67 0.59
CA ALA A 134 2.27 3.85 -0.27
C ALA A 134 1.03 3.12 0.27
N GLY A 135 1.22 1.88 0.80
CA GLY A 135 0.15 1.13 1.43
C GLY A 135 -0.46 1.87 2.62
N ALA A 136 0.38 2.44 3.49
CA ALA A 136 -0.06 3.16 4.67
C ALA A 136 -0.80 4.46 4.33
N LEU A 137 -0.26 5.26 3.41
CA LEU A 137 -0.86 6.53 3.01
C LEU A 137 -2.21 6.33 2.34
N CYS A 138 -2.33 5.35 1.44
CA CYS A 138 -3.61 5.01 0.81
C CYS A 138 -4.62 4.53 1.85
N LEU A 139 -4.23 3.61 2.74
CA LEU A 139 -5.09 3.10 3.81
C LEU A 139 -5.58 4.21 4.73
N LYS A 140 -4.69 5.12 5.17
CA LYS A 140 -5.03 6.25 6.02
C LYS A 140 -6.05 7.17 5.36
N ALA A 141 -5.90 7.39 4.05
CA ALA A 141 -6.81 8.20 3.25
C ALA A 141 -8.10 7.45 2.80
N GLY A 142 -8.32 6.23 3.31
CA GLY A 142 -9.53 5.45 2.99
C GLY A 142 -9.52 4.84 1.59
N ASN A 143 -8.39 4.78 0.92
CA ASN A 143 -8.23 4.23 -0.43
C ASN A 143 -7.68 2.80 -0.39
N ALA A 144 -8.24 1.90 -1.18
CA ALA A 144 -7.55 0.67 -1.52
C ALA A 144 -6.39 0.96 -2.49
N VAL A 145 -5.36 0.10 -2.47
CA VAL A 145 -4.19 0.29 -3.32
C VAL A 145 -3.74 -1.00 -3.99
N ILE A 146 -3.40 -0.90 -5.27
CA ILE A 146 -2.72 -1.95 -6.04
C ILE A 146 -1.28 -1.53 -6.27
N LEU A 147 -0.35 -2.24 -5.65
CA LEU A 147 1.08 -1.96 -5.65
C LEU A 147 1.80 -2.80 -6.71
N ARG A 148 2.65 -2.17 -7.53
CA ARG A 148 3.54 -2.83 -8.49
C ARG A 148 4.97 -2.33 -8.30
N GLY A 149 5.77 -3.08 -7.55
CA GLY A 149 7.19 -2.78 -7.35
C GLY A 149 8.08 -3.24 -8.51
N GLY A 150 9.29 -2.73 -8.55
CA GLY A 150 10.34 -3.20 -9.46
C GLY A 150 10.66 -4.68 -9.26
N SER A 151 11.13 -5.34 -10.31
CA SER A 151 11.42 -6.79 -10.32
C SER A 151 12.52 -7.20 -9.33
N GLU A 152 13.41 -6.28 -9.01
CA GLU A 152 14.57 -6.50 -8.14
C GLU A 152 14.19 -6.52 -6.65
N GLY A 153 13.11 -5.85 -6.25
CA GLY A 153 12.61 -5.82 -4.86
C GLY A 153 11.45 -6.78 -4.59
N PHE A 154 11.21 -7.75 -5.44
CA PHE A 154 10.01 -8.59 -5.41
C PHE A 154 9.84 -9.38 -4.11
N HIS A 155 10.89 -10.04 -3.63
CA HIS A 155 10.82 -10.86 -2.42
C HIS A 155 10.63 -9.99 -1.17
N SER A 156 11.38 -8.91 -1.07
CA SER A 156 11.28 -7.94 0.04
C SER A 156 9.90 -7.31 0.11
N SER A 157 9.41 -6.80 -1.03
CA SER A 157 8.07 -6.19 -1.13
C SER A 157 6.97 -7.19 -0.77
N THR A 158 7.11 -8.46 -1.20
CA THR A 158 6.17 -9.53 -0.83
C THR A 158 6.17 -9.81 0.67
N ALA A 159 7.34 -9.83 1.31
CA ALA A 159 7.45 -10.06 2.75
C ALA A 159 6.85 -8.91 3.56
N ILE A 160 7.13 -7.66 3.19
CA ILE A 160 6.54 -6.45 3.81
C ILE A 160 5.02 -6.46 3.63
N HIS A 161 4.53 -6.66 2.42
CA HIS A 161 3.09 -6.72 2.13
C HIS A 161 2.36 -7.75 3.00
N LYS A 162 2.90 -8.98 3.10
CA LYS A 162 2.32 -10.02 3.96
C LYS A 162 2.23 -9.59 5.43
N ALA A 163 3.24 -8.91 5.94
CA ALA A 163 3.23 -8.40 7.30
C ALA A 163 2.18 -7.30 7.50
N MET A 164 2.05 -6.37 6.53
CA MET A 164 1.05 -5.31 6.58
C MET A 164 -0.37 -5.86 6.56
N VAL A 165 -0.67 -6.80 5.67
CA VAL A 165 -2.00 -7.43 5.55
C VAL A 165 -2.44 -8.08 6.86
N LYS A 166 -1.52 -8.68 7.65
CA LYS A 166 -1.85 -9.20 8.98
C LYS A 166 -2.39 -8.09 9.90
N GLY A 167 -1.80 -6.89 9.86
CA GLY A 167 -2.26 -5.74 10.63
C GLY A 167 -3.67 -5.28 10.22
N LEU A 168 -3.95 -5.25 8.91
CA LEU A 168 -5.29 -4.91 8.39
C LEU A 168 -6.34 -5.91 8.88
N VAL A 169 -6.09 -7.19 8.69
CA VAL A 169 -7.02 -8.26 9.07
C VAL A 169 -7.28 -8.26 10.58
N SER A 170 -6.26 -8.04 11.43
CA SER A 170 -6.43 -7.97 12.87
C SER A 170 -7.28 -6.78 13.33
N ALA A 171 -7.33 -5.70 12.54
CA ALA A 171 -8.21 -4.55 12.77
C ALA A 171 -9.60 -4.70 12.10
N GLY A 172 -9.90 -5.85 11.52
CA GLY A 172 -11.15 -6.14 10.83
C GLY A 172 -11.28 -5.42 9.49
N LEU A 173 -10.18 -4.96 8.87
CA LEU A 173 -10.18 -4.38 7.53
C LEU A 173 -9.95 -5.46 6.46
N PRO A 174 -10.47 -5.27 5.23
CA PRO A 174 -10.29 -6.24 4.17
C PRO A 174 -8.82 -6.39 3.77
N ALA A 175 -8.35 -7.63 3.63
CA ALA A 175 -6.99 -7.94 3.21
C ALA A 175 -6.65 -7.32 1.85
N ALA A 176 -7.65 -7.21 0.96
CA ALA A 176 -7.52 -6.66 -0.38
C ALA A 176 -7.44 -5.11 -0.41
N ALA A 177 -7.51 -4.42 0.75
CA ALA A 177 -7.30 -2.98 0.81
C ALA A 177 -5.85 -2.58 0.44
N ILE A 178 -4.89 -3.47 0.65
CA ILE A 178 -3.52 -3.32 0.14
C ILE A 178 -3.18 -4.57 -0.64
N GLN A 179 -3.00 -4.46 -1.95
CA GLN A 179 -2.62 -5.57 -2.80
C GLN A 179 -1.26 -5.33 -3.46
N LEU A 180 -0.52 -6.39 -3.66
CA LEU A 180 0.76 -6.38 -4.39
C LEU A 180 0.65 -7.32 -5.58
N VAL A 181 0.93 -6.82 -6.78
CA VAL A 181 0.95 -7.64 -8.00
C VAL A 181 1.94 -8.80 -7.85
N PRO A 182 1.49 -10.06 -7.92
CA PRO A 182 2.28 -11.23 -7.53
C PRO A 182 3.19 -11.76 -8.63
N THR A 183 3.57 -10.92 -9.59
CA THR A 183 4.42 -11.32 -10.73
C THR A 183 5.47 -10.26 -11.06
N ARG A 184 6.60 -10.72 -11.62
CA ARG A 184 7.63 -9.85 -12.20
C ARG A 184 7.35 -9.49 -13.67
N ASP A 185 6.34 -10.09 -14.28
CA ASP A 185 5.99 -9.84 -15.67
C ASP A 185 5.63 -8.37 -15.88
N ARG A 186 6.23 -7.75 -16.91
CA ARG A 186 5.93 -6.37 -17.30
C ARG A 186 4.56 -6.21 -17.93
N ALA A 187 3.96 -7.28 -18.45
CA ALA A 187 2.60 -7.26 -18.95
C ALA A 187 1.60 -6.78 -17.88
N ALA A 188 1.85 -7.13 -16.60
CA ALA A 188 1.02 -6.65 -15.50
C ALA A 188 1.03 -5.12 -15.34
N VAL A 189 2.12 -4.43 -15.72
CA VAL A 189 2.16 -2.96 -15.72
C VAL A 189 1.26 -2.40 -16.82
N SER A 190 1.33 -2.99 -18.03
CA SER A 190 0.49 -2.57 -19.16
C SER A 190 -1.00 -2.79 -18.84
N GLU A 191 -1.35 -3.92 -18.25
CA GLU A 191 -2.71 -4.19 -17.78
C GLU A 191 -3.15 -3.16 -16.73
N MET A 192 -2.33 -2.91 -15.72
CA MET A 192 -2.65 -1.95 -14.64
C MET A 192 -2.96 -0.54 -15.18
N LEU A 193 -2.24 -0.09 -16.22
CA LEU A 193 -2.45 1.22 -16.85
C LEU A 193 -3.76 1.33 -17.66
N THR A 194 -4.39 0.21 -17.97
CA THR A 194 -5.64 0.15 -18.74
C THR A 194 -6.86 -0.25 -17.91
N MET A 195 -6.68 -0.51 -16.61
CA MET A 195 -7.73 -0.98 -15.69
C MET A 195 -8.67 0.14 -15.22
N VAL A 196 -9.19 0.95 -16.15
CA VAL A 196 -10.05 2.11 -15.86
C VAL A 196 -11.39 1.75 -15.18
N GLU A 197 -11.79 0.48 -15.22
CA GLU A 197 -12.98 0.00 -14.49
C GLU A 197 -12.71 -0.23 -13.00
N TYR A 198 -11.44 -0.36 -12.61
CA TYR A 198 -11.01 -0.75 -11.26
C TYR A 198 -10.18 0.31 -10.55
N ILE A 199 -9.35 1.06 -11.28
CA ILE A 199 -8.47 2.10 -10.72
C ILE A 199 -9.09 3.47 -11.04
N ASP A 200 -9.23 4.30 -9.99
CA ASP A 200 -9.90 5.62 -10.03
C ASP A 200 -8.89 6.80 -10.26
#